data_72f076d588332d48064467e2495b1956
#
_entry.id   72f076d588332d48064467e2495b1956
#
_cell.length_a   1.000
_cell.length_b   1.000
_cell.length_c   1.000
_cell.angle_alpha   90.00
_cell.angle_beta   90.00
_cell.angle_gamma   90.00
#
_symmetry.space_group_name_H-M   'P 1'
#
loop_
_entity.id
_entity.type
_entity.pdbx_description
1 polymer ?
#
loop_
_entity_poly.entity_id
_entity_poly.type
_entity_poly.pdbx_seq_one_letter_code
_entity_poly.pdbx_strand_id
1 'polypeptide(L)'
;MKALVPLLLTYGALASGQVMAHIDEPDIDADCQKVAGYAALGKSAYQRGDYGRAADVFRDQAAWSEFCGLNDQAIATAYNNVALALMHAGELLKARAYLELAPKDAKSLHNLKLLQQRLAKQPPASGPGGVYWQYAGRGVWSEVEVKPQGERWLINYSGYYMPQMGLYYGPNMGEFAEVLPIERGKAVYRQREPGDGMACDVMMQFTADAVDMRTKGDCGFGFNVQAQGTFVRVE
;
A
#
# COMPACT_ATOMS: atom_id res chain seq x y z
N MET A 1 36.84 26.03 74.77
CA MET A 1 36.13 24.77 74.50
C MET A 1 35.21 25.01 73.41
N LYS A 2 35.52 24.52 72.15
CA LYS A 2 34.70 24.64 71.00
C LYS A 2 34.11 23.28 70.67
N ALA A 3 32.80 23.14 70.75
CA ALA A 3 32.10 21.90 70.42
C ALA A 3 31.95 21.78 68.87
N LEU A 4 32.44 20.64 68.37
CA LEU A 4 32.22 20.21 66.99
C LEU A 4 30.86 19.44 66.89
N VAL A 5 29.97 19.90 66.03
CA VAL A 5 28.73 19.20 65.70
C VAL A 5 28.99 18.35 64.42
N PRO A 6 28.72 17.06 64.42
CA PRO A 6 28.87 16.24 63.23
C PRO A 6 27.65 16.43 62.31
N LEU A 7 27.92 16.74 61.04
CA LEU A 7 26.92 16.83 59.94
C LEU A 7 26.64 15.41 59.41
N LEU A 8 25.45 14.89 59.71
CA LEU A 8 24.96 13.62 59.15
C LEU A 8 24.45 13.86 57.73
N LEU A 9 25.20 13.37 56.74
CA LEU A 9 24.77 13.28 55.34
C LEU A 9 23.86 12.05 55.17
N THR A 10 22.55 12.28 54.99
CA THR A 10 21.63 11.21 54.58
C THR A 10 21.69 11.05 53.08
N TYR A 11 22.21 9.94 52.60
CA TYR A 11 22.12 9.51 51.20
C TYR A 11 20.69 9.05 50.92
N GLY A 12 19.91 9.86 50.24
CA GLY A 12 18.62 9.45 49.64
C GLY A 12 18.87 8.60 48.40
N ALA A 13 18.61 7.30 48.47
CA ALA A 13 18.59 6.41 47.32
C ALA A 13 17.36 6.75 46.45
N LEU A 14 17.59 7.44 45.34
CA LEU A 14 16.58 7.59 44.26
C LEU A 14 16.42 6.21 43.59
N ALA A 15 15.37 5.47 43.95
CA ALA A 15 14.92 4.31 43.20
C ALA A 15 14.33 4.80 41.85
N SER A 16 15.13 4.77 40.81
CA SER A 16 14.65 4.91 39.45
C SER A 16 13.81 3.71 39.05
N GLY A 17 12.50 3.79 39.28
CA GLY A 17 11.55 2.82 38.74
C GLY A 17 11.62 2.87 37.21
N GLN A 18 12.21 1.84 36.62
CA GLN A 18 12.07 1.63 35.18
C GLN A 18 10.61 1.28 34.90
N VAL A 19 9.86 2.25 34.35
CA VAL A 19 8.56 1.97 33.75
C VAL A 19 8.87 1.19 32.46
N MET A 20 8.83 -0.14 32.53
CA MET A 20 8.76 -0.95 31.32
C MET A 20 7.42 -0.63 30.66
N ALA A 21 7.45 -0.01 29.47
CA ALA A 21 6.28 0.08 28.65
C ALA A 21 5.85 -1.37 28.30
N HIS A 22 4.75 -1.80 28.87
CA HIS A 22 4.11 -3.06 28.50
C HIS A 22 3.55 -2.82 27.09
N ILE A 23 4.16 -3.39 26.07
CA ILE A 23 3.57 -3.46 24.75
C ILE A 23 2.54 -4.58 24.85
N ASP A 24 1.27 -4.21 24.96
CA ASP A 24 0.19 -5.19 24.94
C ASP A 24 0.25 -5.98 23.64
N GLU A 25 0.23 -7.30 23.70
CA GLU A 25 0.14 -8.15 22.52
C GLU A 25 -1.19 -7.86 21.80
N PRO A 26 -1.19 -7.86 20.45
CA PRO A 26 -2.41 -7.62 19.68
C PRO A 26 -3.49 -8.66 20.02
N ASP A 27 -4.70 -8.19 20.33
CA ASP A 27 -5.88 -9.06 20.48
C ASP A 27 -6.53 -9.26 19.09
N ILE A 28 -6.02 -10.26 18.36
CA ILE A 28 -6.44 -10.57 16.99
C ILE A 28 -7.94 -10.86 16.93
N ASP A 29 -8.47 -11.60 17.89
CA ASP A 29 -9.91 -11.99 17.89
C ASP A 29 -10.81 -10.77 18.08
N ALA A 30 -10.46 -9.87 19.00
CA ALA A 30 -11.19 -8.63 19.21
C ALA A 30 -11.09 -7.70 17.99
N ASP A 31 -9.93 -7.62 17.33
CA ASP A 31 -9.75 -6.81 16.14
C ASP A 31 -10.52 -7.38 14.93
N CYS A 32 -10.55 -8.70 14.77
CA CYS A 32 -11.34 -9.33 13.73
C CYS A 32 -12.86 -9.13 13.89
N GLN A 33 -13.37 -8.99 15.11
CA GLN A 33 -14.76 -8.65 15.35
C GLN A 33 -15.13 -7.23 14.86
N LYS A 34 -14.16 -6.33 14.68
CA LYS A 34 -14.38 -4.95 14.19
C LYS A 34 -14.69 -4.88 12.69
N VAL A 35 -14.46 -5.95 11.91
CA VAL A 35 -14.68 -5.96 10.46
C VAL A 35 -16.11 -5.56 10.10
N ALA A 36 -17.13 -6.08 10.82
CA ALA A 36 -18.51 -5.68 10.62
C ALA A 36 -18.77 -4.20 10.94
N GLY A 37 -18.03 -3.64 11.89
CA GLY A 37 -18.06 -2.22 12.23
C GLY A 37 -17.54 -1.34 11.09
N TYR A 38 -16.43 -1.70 10.46
CA TYR A 38 -15.91 -1.01 9.27
C TYR A 38 -16.93 -1.04 8.12
N ALA A 39 -17.56 -2.18 7.85
CA ALA A 39 -18.60 -2.29 6.84
C ALA A 39 -19.79 -1.33 7.12
N ALA A 40 -20.24 -1.26 8.36
CA ALA A 40 -21.35 -0.37 8.76
C ALA A 40 -20.97 1.12 8.66
N LEU A 41 -19.77 1.49 9.12
CA LEU A 41 -19.26 2.86 9.05
C LEU A 41 -19.06 3.32 7.61
N GLY A 42 -18.44 2.48 6.76
CA GLY A 42 -18.25 2.75 5.34
C GLY A 42 -19.58 2.94 4.62
N LYS A 43 -20.56 2.05 4.88
CA LYS A 43 -21.92 2.18 4.34
C LYS A 43 -22.60 3.49 4.77
N SER A 44 -22.45 3.89 6.02
CA SER A 44 -22.99 5.15 6.53
C SER A 44 -22.36 6.37 5.83
N ALA A 45 -21.04 6.38 5.63
CA ALA A 45 -20.36 7.44 4.87
C ALA A 45 -20.84 7.48 3.42
N TYR A 46 -20.93 6.32 2.76
CA TYR A 46 -21.42 6.20 1.40
C TYR A 46 -22.85 6.74 1.22
N GLN A 47 -23.76 6.40 2.14
CA GLN A 47 -25.15 6.87 2.12
C GLN A 47 -25.27 8.38 2.28
N ARG A 48 -24.32 9.03 2.95
CA ARG A 48 -24.25 10.50 3.06
C ARG A 48 -23.59 11.20 1.87
N GLY A 49 -23.10 10.42 0.88
CA GLY A 49 -22.38 10.96 -0.28
C GLY A 49 -20.89 11.27 0.01
N ASP A 50 -20.39 10.93 1.21
CA ASP A 50 -18.98 11.07 1.56
C ASP A 50 -18.17 9.89 1.03
N TYR A 51 -18.01 9.86 -0.29
CA TYR A 51 -17.43 8.72 -0.99
C TYR A 51 -15.93 8.52 -0.73
N GLY A 52 -15.18 9.60 -0.49
CA GLY A 52 -13.77 9.52 -0.12
C GLY A 52 -13.62 8.78 1.21
N ARG A 53 -14.31 9.24 2.26
CA ARG A 53 -14.31 8.58 3.56
C ARG A 53 -14.87 7.16 3.50
N ALA A 54 -15.91 6.93 2.68
CA ALA A 54 -16.44 5.59 2.50
C ALA A 54 -15.38 4.64 1.92
N ALA A 55 -14.63 5.09 0.90
CA ALA A 55 -13.54 4.30 0.32
C ALA A 55 -12.45 3.99 1.35
N ASP A 56 -12.05 4.95 2.19
CA ASP A 56 -11.03 4.73 3.23
C ASP A 56 -11.49 3.68 4.24
N VAL A 57 -12.69 3.82 4.78
CA VAL A 57 -13.23 2.85 5.76
C VAL A 57 -13.46 1.47 5.14
N PHE A 58 -13.85 1.39 3.86
CA PHE A 58 -13.96 0.12 3.16
C PHE A 58 -12.60 -0.51 2.84
N ARG A 59 -11.51 0.27 2.70
CA ARG A 59 -10.13 -0.25 2.65
C ARG A 59 -9.77 -0.94 3.95
N ASP A 60 -10.12 -0.35 5.10
CA ASP A 60 -9.94 -1.01 6.41
C ASP A 60 -10.74 -2.31 6.48
N GLN A 61 -12.02 -2.30 6.03
CA GLN A 61 -12.82 -3.52 5.93
C GLN A 61 -12.11 -4.59 5.09
N ALA A 62 -11.57 -4.23 3.93
CA ALA A 62 -10.90 -5.17 3.03
C ALA A 62 -9.62 -5.73 3.68
N ALA A 63 -8.76 -4.86 4.20
CA ALA A 63 -7.50 -5.23 4.85
C ALA A 63 -7.72 -6.20 6.02
N TRP A 64 -8.67 -5.89 6.90
CA TRP A 64 -9.01 -6.74 8.04
C TRP A 64 -9.75 -8.01 7.63
N SER A 65 -10.58 -7.99 6.57
CA SER A 65 -11.21 -9.20 6.05
C SER A 65 -10.19 -10.23 5.57
N GLU A 66 -9.14 -9.77 4.87
CA GLU A 66 -8.03 -10.62 4.44
C GLU A 66 -7.18 -11.11 5.63
N PHE A 67 -6.82 -10.20 6.53
CA PHE A 67 -6.02 -10.52 7.70
C PHE A 67 -6.68 -11.59 8.57
N CYS A 68 -7.98 -11.47 8.79
CA CYS A 68 -8.79 -12.39 9.59
C CYS A 68 -9.18 -13.68 8.83
N GLY A 69 -8.74 -13.82 7.58
CA GLY A 69 -9.01 -15.01 6.78
C GLY A 69 -10.49 -15.26 6.53
N LEU A 70 -11.28 -14.20 6.32
CA LEU A 70 -12.68 -14.38 5.96
C LEU A 70 -12.80 -15.11 4.62
N ASN A 71 -13.96 -15.68 4.33
CA ASN A 71 -14.16 -16.38 3.07
C ASN A 71 -14.08 -15.45 1.85
N ASP A 72 -13.80 -16.00 0.68
CA ASP A 72 -13.60 -15.27 -0.58
C ASP A 72 -14.76 -14.32 -0.91
N GLN A 73 -16.00 -14.72 -0.60
CA GLN A 73 -17.20 -13.91 -0.84
C GLN A 73 -17.24 -12.65 0.05
N ALA A 74 -16.81 -12.76 1.30
CA ALA A 74 -16.75 -11.63 2.23
C ALA A 74 -15.62 -10.66 1.79
N ILE A 75 -14.45 -11.17 1.43
CA ILE A 75 -13.32 -10.39 0.93
C ILE A 75 -13.72 -9.69 -0.38
N ALA A 76 -14.30 -10.42 -1.35
CA ALA A 76 -14.77 -9.83 -2.60
C ALA A 76 -15.82 -8.73 -2.37
N THR A 77 -16.70 -8.92 -1.37
CA THR A 77 -17.68 -7.89 -0.99
C THR A 77 -16.99 -6.62 -0.48
N ALA A 78 -15.93 -6.75 0.32
CA ALA A 78 -15.16 -5.61 0.80
C ALA A 78 -14.47 -4.86 -0.36
N TYR A 79 -13.83 -5.55 -1.30
CA TYR A 79 -13.28 -4.93 -2.51
C TYR A 79 -14.33 -4.22 -3.35
N ASN A 80 -15.50 -4.83 -3.53
CA ASN A 80 -16.62 -4.19 -4.24
C ASN A 80 -17.09 -2.92 -3.54
N ASN A 81 -17.14 -2.89 -2.21
CA ASN A 81 -17.51 -1.71 -1.44
C ASN A 81 -16.52 -0.56 -1.68
N VAL A 82 -15.19 -0.83 -1.63
CA VAL A 82 -14.16 0.15 -1.98
C VAL A 82 -14.38 0.66 -3.40
N ALA A 83 -14.51 -0.25 -4.36
CA ALA A 83 -14.66 0.10 -5.77
C ALA A 83 -15.89 0.96 -6.05
N LEU A 84 -17.04 0.64 -5.45
CA LEU A 84 -18.26 1.44 -5.60
C LEU A 84 -18.08 2.85 -5.04
N ALA A 85 -17.43 3.01 -3.88
CA ALA A 85 -17.13 4.31 -3.30
C ALA A 85 -16.18 5.11 -4.23
N LEU A 86 -15.12 4.51 -4.74
CA LEU A 86 -14.20 5.11 -5.71
C LEU A 86 -14.89 5.48 -7.03
N MET A 87 -15.78 4.63 -7.54
CA MET A 87 -16.57 4.96 -8.74
C MET A 87 -17.41 6.22 -8.55
N HIS A 88 -18.02 6.40 -7.37
CA HIS A 88 -18.78 7.60 -7.04
C HIS A 88 -17.91 8.83 -6.79
N ALA A 89 -16.70 8.63 -6.24
CA ALA A 89 -15.69 9.68 -6.10
C ALA A 89 -15.07 10.12 -7.45
N GLY A 90 -15.32 9.37 -8.56
CA GLY A 90 -14.74 9.64 -9.87
C GLY A 90 -13.38 8.98 -10.12
N GLU A 91 -12.85 8.23 -9.16
CA GLU A 91 -11.56 7.54 -9.22
C GLU A 91 -11.69 6.18 -9.94
N LEU A 92 -12.04 6.23 -11.23
CA LEU A 92 -12.48 5.06 -11.98
C LEU A 92 -11.37 4.00 -12.15
N LEU A 93 -10.13 4.42 -12.38
CA LEU A 93 -9.02 3.49 -12.57
C LEU A 93 -8.65 2.77 -11.26
N LYS A 94 -8.68 3.47 -10.12
CA LYS A 94 -8.51 2.85 -8.79
C LYS A 94 -9.65 1.87 -8.49
N ALA A 95 -10.88 2.22 -8.85
CA ALA A 95 -12.01 1.29 -8.72
C ALA A 95 -11.81 0.01 -9.54
N ARG A 96 -11.27 0.12 -10.76
CA ARG A 96 -10.91 -1.05 -11.60
C ARG A 96 -9.92 -1.95 -10.86
N ALA A 97 -8.84 -1.38 -10.31
CA ALA A 97 -7.82 -2.14 -9.60
C ALA A 97 -8.42 -2.98 -8.45
N TYR A 98 -9.34 -2.41 -7.68
CA TYR A 98 -10.01 -3.18 -6.61
C TYR A 98 -10.96 -4.26 -7.13
N LEU A 99 -11.70 -4.03 -8.22
CA LEU A 99 -12.61 -5.04 -8.79
C LEU A 99 -11.83 -6.21 -9.40
N GLU A 100 -10.65 -5.95 -9.94
CA GLU A 100 -9.76 -6.96 -10.52
C GLU A 100 -9.13 -7.89 -9.47
N LEU A 101 -9.17 -7.56 -8.16
CA LEU A 101 -8.76 -8.45 -7.08
C LEU A 101 -9.68 -9.67 -6.90
N ALA A 102 -10.95 -9.57 -7.31
CA ALA A 102 -11.91 -10.68 -7.25
C ALA A 102 -12.52 -10.97 -8.64
N PRO A 103 -11.71 -11.42 -9.63
CA PRO A 103 -12.11 -11.50 -11.04
C PRO A 103 -13.14 -12.59 -11.33
N LYS A 104 -13.44 -13.47 -10.37
CA LYS A 104 -14.45 -14.54 -10.49
C LYS A 104 -15.73 -14.21 -9.74
N ASP A 105 -15.77 -13.16 -8.93
CA ASP A 105 -16.96 -12.74 -8.20
C ASP A 105 -17.98 -12.10 -9.15
N ALA A 106 -19.22 -12.53 -9.06
CA ALA A 106 -20.28 -12.07 -9.98
C ALA A 106 -20.57 -10.56 -9.83
N LYS A 107 -20.44 -9.99 -8.61
CA LYS A 107 -20.61 -8.55 -8.39
C LYS A 107 -19.45 -7.76 -8.97
N SER A 108 -18.22 -8.25 -8.80
CA SER A 108 -17.03 -7.63 -9.40
C SER A 108 -17.13 -7.61 -10.92
N LEU A 109 -17.52 -8.71 -11.55
CA LEU A 109 -17.72 -8.79 -12.99
C LEU A 109 -18.83 -7.82 -13.47
N HIS A 110 -19.94 -7.74 -12.74
CA HIS A 110 -21.01 -6.79 -13.07
C HIS A 110 -20.52 -5.33 -12.96
N ASN A 111 -19.84 -4.98 -11.87
CA ASN A 111 -19.34 -3.63 -11.65
C ASN A 111 -18.22 -3.26 -12.64
N LEU A 112 -17.35 -4.20 -13.02
CA LEU A 112 -16.35 -3.99 -14.08
C LEU A 112 -17.01 -3.63 -15.41
N LYS A 113 -18.12 -4.31 -15.78
CA LYS A 113 -18.85 -3.98 -17.00
C LYS A 113 -19.43 -2.56 -16.98
N LEU A 114 -20.00 -2.14 -15.86
CA LEU A 114 -20.49 -0.76 -15.69
C LEU A 114 -19.35 0.26 -15.74
N LEU A 115 -18.23 -0.05 -15.09
CA LEU A 115 -17.05 0.78 -15.06
C LEU A 115 -16.42 0.96 -16.44
N GLN A 116 -16.32 -0.10 -17.24
CA GLN A 116 -15.81 -0.05 -18.62
C GLN A 116 -16.59 0.93 -19.49
N GLN A 117 -17.92 1.01 -19.35
CA GLN A 117 -18.75 1.97 -20.08
C GLN A 117 -18.43 3.43 -19.70
N ARG A 118 -17.98 3.68 -18.48
CA ARG A 118 -17.56 5.01 -18.00
C ARG A 118 -16.14 5.34 -18.47
N LEU A 119 -15.22 4.38 -18.37
CA LEU A 119 -13.83 4.53 -18.82
C LEU A 119 -13.74 4.78 -20.34
N ALA A 120 -14.59 4.12 -21.13
CA ALA A 120 -14.63 4.33 -22.58
C ALA A 120 -14.98 5.78 -23.00
N LYS A 121 -15.50 6.60 -22.09
CA LYS A 121 -15.79 8.01 -22.31
C LYS A 121 -14.64 8.95 -21.91
N GLN A 122 -13.60 8.41 -21.28
CA GLN A 122 -12.42 9.17 -20.89
C GLN A 122 -11.40 9.19 -22.05
N PRO A 123 -10.63 10.28 -22.19
CA PRO A 123 -9.53 10.28 -23.16
C PRO A 123 -8.50 9.21 -22.78
N PRO A 124 -7.91 8.53 -23.76
CA PRO A 124 -6.85 7.56 -23.49
C PRO A 124 -5.63 8.27 -22.89
N ALA A 125 -4.86 7.54 -22.10
CA ALA A 125 -3.62 8.05 -21.54
C ALA A 125 -2.63 8.44 -22.66
N SER A 126 -2.06 9.65 -22.57
CA SER A 126 -1.19 10.24 -23.62
C SER A 126 0.29 9.93 -23.45
N GLY A 127 0.65 8.92 -22.68
CA GLY A 127 2.05 8.56 -22.44
C GLY A 127 2.25 7.73 -21.17
N PRO A 128 3.51 7.56 -20.73
CA PRO A 128 3.83 6.73 -19.56
C PRO A 128 3.61 7.44 -18.22
N GLY A 129 3.36 8.76 -18.22
CA GLY A 129 3.12 9.53 -16.98
C GLY A 129 1.85 9.08 -16.28
N GLY A 130 1.89 8.98 -14.95
CA GLY A 130 0.77 8.56 -14.11
C GLY A 130 1.21 7.71 -12.94
N VAL A 131 0.23 7.09 -12.28
CA VAL A 131 0.43 6.22 -11.12
C VAL A 131 -0.04 4.81 -11.48
N TYR A 132 0.75 3.82 -11.06
CA TYR A 132 0.51 2.41 -11.34
C TYR A 132 0.60 1.60 -10.06
N TRP A 133 -0.34 0.68 -9.85
CA TRP A 133 -0.46 -0.10 -8.63
C TRP A 133 -0.35 -1.61 -8.87
N GLN A 134 0.33 -2.27 -7.93
CA GLN A 134 0.32 -3.73 -7.80
C GLN A 134 -0.07 -4.09 -6.36
N TYR A 135 -1.03 -4.99 -6.22
CA TYR A 135 -1.51 -5.38 -4.90
C TYR A 135 -0.47 -6.21 -4.13
N ALA A 136 -0.14 -5.75 -2.94
CA ALA A 136 0.80 -6.41 -2.02
C ALA A 136 0.11 -7.19 -0.89
N GLY A 137 -1.24 -7.14 -0.83
CA GLY A 137 -2.06 -7.80 0.18
C GLY A 137 -2.52 -6.87 1.30
N ARG A 138 -3.60 -7.25 1.96
CA ARG A 138 -4.17 -6.57 3.14
C ARG A 138 -4.31 -5.05 2.98
N GLY A 139 -4.85 -4.64 1.82
CA GLY A 139 -5.10 -3.24 1.51
C GLY A 139 -3.88 -2.42 1.09
N VAL A 140 -2.68 -2.99 1.08
CA VAL A 140 -1.44 -2.31 0.68
C VAL A 140 -1.17 -2.53 -0.81
N TRP A 141 -0.73 -1.46 -1.48
CA TRP A 141 -0.39 -1.43 -2.90
C TRP A 141 1.04 -0.97 -3.08
N SER A 142 1.85 -1.73 -3.78
CA SER A 142 3.11 -1.25 -4.35
C SER A 142 2.80 -0.29 -5.49
N GLU A 143 3.61 0.76 -5.63
CA GLU A 143 3.34 1.87 -6.52
C GLU A 143 4.53 2.18 -7.43
N VAL A 144 4.23 2.53 -8.67
CA VAL A 144 5.16 3.19 -9.58
C VAL A 144 4.54 4.53 -9.99
N GLU A 145 5.17 5.62 -9.58
CA GLU A 145 4.78 6.97 -10.02
C GLU A 145 5.74 7.46 -11.11
N VAL A 146 5.19 7.96 -12.21
CA VAL A 146 5.97 8.43 -13.37
C VAL A 146 5.59 9.87 -13.67
N LYS A 147 6.54 10.80 -13.51
CA LYS A 147 6.36 12.23 -13.75
C LYS A 147 7.31 12.75 -14.85
N PRO A 148 6.85 13.63 -15.74
CA PRO A 148 7.75 14.24 -16.70
C PRO A 148 8.79 15.13 -16.01
N GLN A 149 10.06 15.02 -16.44
CA GLN A 149 11.16 15.86 -15.98
C GLN A 149 12.05 16.26 -17.17
N GLY A 150 11.73 17.38 -17.81
CA GLY A 150 12.32 17.78 -19.08
C GLY A 150 12.03 16.77 -20.17
N GLU A 151 13.07 16.25 -20.84
CA GLU A 151 12.97 15.22 -21.88
C GLU A 151 12.99 13.79 -21.32
N ARG A 152 13.06 13.64 -20.00
CA ARG A 152 13.13 12.35 -19.29
C ARG A 152 11.96 12.21 -18.32
N TRP A 153 11.96 11.15 -17.54
CA TRP A 153 10.90 10.82 -16.61
C TRP A 153 11.48 10.51 -15.23
N LEU A 154 10.99 11.20 -14.20
CA LEU A 154 11.21 10.76 -12.83
C LEU A 154 10.33 9.56 -12.57
N ILE A 155 10.94 8.43 -12.25
CA ILE A 155 10.26 7.18 -11.89
C ILE A 155 10.53 6.92 -10.42
N ASN A 156 9.47 6.96 -9.62
CA ASN A 156 9.48 6.59 -8.22
C ASN A 156 8.82 5.22 -8.07
N TYR A 157 9.51 4.28 -7.46
CA TYR A 157 8.98 2.99 -7.08
C TYR A 157 8.93 2.88 -5.56
N SER A 158 7.79 2.48 -5.03
CA SER A 158 7.58 2.12 -3.63
C SER A 158 6.99 0.71 -3.58
N GLY A 159 7.83 -0.25 -3.24
CA GLY A 159 7.46 -1.66 -3.15
C GLY A 159 7.17 -2.09 -1.73
N TYR A 160 6.19 -2.97 -1.58
CA TYR A 160 5.79 -3.51 -0.30
C TYR A 160 5.66 -5.03 -0.36
N TYR A 161 6.02 -5.66 0.74
CA TYR A 161 5.64 -7.04 1.06
C TYR A 161 4.89 -7.04 2.38
N MET A 162 3.67 -7.57 2.39
CA MET A 162 2.79 -7.56 3.55
C MET A 162 2.87 -8.91 4.29
N PRO A 163 3.68 -9.03 5.37
CA PRO A 163 3.76 -10.26 6.15
C PRO A 163 2.46 -10.54 6.91
N GLN A 164 2.34 -11.73 7.49
CA GLN A 164 1.13 -12.15 8.20
C GLN A 164 0.67 -11.14 9.26
N MET A 165 1.60 -10.60 10.04
CA MET A 165 1.33 -9.60 11.09
C MET A 165 1.53 -8.15 10.63
N GLY A 166 1.52 -7.92 9.31
CA GLY A 166 1.84 -6.61 8.73
C GLY A 166 0.86 -5.50 9.08
N LEU A 167 -0.40 -5.80 9.44
CA LEU A 167 -1.34 -4.78 9.92
C LEU A 167 -0.94 -4.19 11.28
N TYR A 168 -0.17 -4.92 12.09
CA TYR A 168 0.34 -4.43 13.39
C TYR A 168 1.74 -3.84 13.29
N TYR A 169 2.63 -4.48 12.52
CA TYR A 169 4.05 -4.13 12.52
C TYR A 169 4.51 -3.43 11.24
N GLY A 170 3.61 -3.26 10.29
CA GLY A 170 3.89 -2.66 8.99
C GLY A 170 4.42 -3.66 7.96
N PRO A 171 4.45 -3.22 6.67
CA PRO A 171 5.03 -3.98 5.58
C PRO A 171 6.56 -3.90 5.57
N ASN A 172 7.22 -4.87 4.93
CA ASN A 172 8.58 -4.67 4.45
C ASN A 172 8.54 -3.74 3.24
N MET A 173 9.54 -2.88 3.10
CA MET A 173 9.56 -1.82 2.10
C MET A 173 10.84 -1.88 1.26
N GLY A 174 10.73 -1.42 0.01
CA GLY A 174 11.85 -1.17 -0.88
C GLY A 174 11.48 -0.07 -1.86
N GLU A 175 12.44 0.80 -2.18
CA GLU A 175 12.16 1.96 -3.00
C GLU A 175 13.34 2.31 -3.92
N PHE A 176 13.04 2.96 -5.01
CA PHE A 176 14.01 3.74 -5.78
C PHE A 176 13.34 4.96 -6.41
N ALA A 177 14.15 5.99 -6.67
CA ALA A 177 13.75 7.17 -7.42
C ALA A 177 14.86 7.54 -8.40
N GLU A 178 14.56 7.58 -9.70
CA GLU A 178 15.56 7.85 -10.73
C GLU A 178 14.95 8.60 -11.93
N VAL A 179 15.75 9.50 -12.53
CA VAL A 179 15.36 10.20 -13.76
C VAL A 179 15.87 9.43 -14.97
N LEU A 180 14.98 8.73 -15.65
CA LEU A 180 15.30 7.79 -16.72
C LEU A 180 14.67 8.21 -18.06
N PRO A 181 15.33 7.93 -19.20
CA PRO A 181 14.65 7.96 -20.48
C PRO A 181 13.65 6.82 -20.58
N ILE A 182 12.48 7.08 -21.17
CA ILE A 182 11.52 6.03 -21.58
C ILE A 182 11.49 6.02 -23.10
N GLU A 183 12.15 5.02 -23.70
CA GLU A 183 12.26 4.89 -25.15
C GLU A 183 11.38 3.74 -25.66
N ARG A 184 10.45 4.04 -26.56
CA ARG A 184 9.49 3.05 -27.09
C ARG A 184 8.76 2.28 -25.96
N GLY A 185 8.42 3.00 -24.88
CA GLY A 185 7.76 2.41 -23.72
C GLY A 185 8.68 1.61 -22.80
N LYS A 186 10.01 1.68 -22.93
CA LYS A 186 10.96 0.92 -22.10
C LYS A 186 11.85 1.84 -21.28
N ALA A 187 12.08 1.46 -20.02
CA ALA A 187 13.09 2.05 -19.16
C ALA A 187 13.82 0.96 -18.38
N VAL A 188 15.03 1.28 -17.90
CA VAL A 188 15.81 0.38 -17.05
C VAL A 188 16.43 1.19 -15.92
N TYR A 189 16.05 0.88 -14.70
CA TYR A 189 16.76 1.32 -13.49
C TYR A 189 17.95 0.39 -13.25
N ARG A 190 19.10 0.96 -12.90
CA ARG A 190 20.32 0.19 -12.63
C ARG A 190 20.93 0.63 -11.32
N GLN A 191 20.97 -0.28 -10.37
CA GLN A 191 21.71 -0.11 -9.13
C GLN A 191 23.05 -0.83 -9.23
N ARG A 192 24.12 -0.14 -8.83
CA ARG A 192 25.49 -0.67 -8.78
C ARG A 192 26.18 -0.06 -7.56
N GLU A 193 26.48 -0.91 -6.59
CA GLU A 193 27.31 -0.50 -5.45
C GLU A 193 28.78 -0.85 -5.69
N PRO A 194 29.71 -0.04 -5.17
CA PRO A 194 31.14 -0.35 -5.29
C PRO A 194 31.52 -1.66 -4.59
N GLY A 195 32.46 -2.41 -5.18
CA GLY A 195 32.91 -3.69 -4.66
C GLY A 195 31.94 -4.84 -4.97
N ASP A 196 31.82 -5.80 -4.06
CA ASP A 196 30.88 -6.95 -4.17
C ASP A 196 29.47 -6.61 -3.68
N GLY A 197 29.12 -5.32 -3.73
CA GLY A 197 27.85 -4.80 -3.29
C GLY A 197 26.68 -5.21 -4.18
N MET A 198 25.49 -4.75 -3.79
CA MET A 198 24.25 -5.05 -4.50
C MET A 198 24.29 -4.52 -5.95
N ALA A 199 23.87 -5.38 -6.87
CA ALA A 199 23.75 -5.03 -8.27
C ALA A 199 22.45 -5.55 -8.83
N CYS A 200 21.59 -4.66 -9.32
CA CYS A 200 20.36 -5.07 -9.99
C CYS A 200 20.01 -4.20 -11.19
N ASP A 201 19.24 -4.79 -12.10
CA ASP A 201 18.53 -4.12 -13.17
C ASP A 201 17.03 -4.32 -12.98
N VAL A 202 16.25 -3.23 -12.94
CA VAL A 202 14.79 -3.30 -13.01
C VAL A 202 14.36 -2.82 -14.39
N MET A 203 13.93 -3.76 -15.21
CA MET A 203 13.44 -3.51 -16.58
C MET A 203 11.94 -3.22 -16.52
N MET A 204 11.53 -2.13 -17.14
CA MET A 204 10.14 -1.64 -17.17
C MET A 204 9.65 -1.57 -18.62
N GLN A 205 8.45 -2.10 -18.87
CA GLN A 205 7.74 -1.99 -20.14
C GLN A 205 6.39 -1.33 -19.92
N PHE A 206 6.26 -0.09 -20.36
CA PHE A 206 5.04 0.72 -20.25
C PHE A 206 4.08 0.46 -21.42
N THR A 207 2.80 0.37 -21.11
CA THR A 207 1.67 0.38 -22.02
C THR A 207 0.71 1.54 -21.66
N ALA A 208 -0.41 1.68 -22.34
CA ALA A 208 -1.44 2.67 -21.96
C ALA A 208 -2.03 2.39 -20.56
N ASP A 209 -2.16 1.09 -20.20
CA ASP A 209 -2.91 0.64 -19.03
C ASP A 209 -2.05 0.06 -17.91
N ALA A 210 -0.78 -0.18 -18.14
CA ALA A 210 0.08 -0.89 -17.17
C ALA A 210 1.57 -0.61 -17.40
N VAL A 211 2.37 -0.95 -16.38
CA VAL A 211 3.81 -1.18 -16.51
C VAL A 211 4.13 -2.60 -16.05
N ASP A 212 4.80 -3.37 -16.90
CA ASP A 212 5.37 -4.67 -16.54
C ASP A 212 6.81 -4.48 -16.10
N MET A 213 7.14 -4.98 -14.92
CA MET A 213 8.47 -4.89 -14.34
C MET A 213 9.11 -6.27 -14.19
N ARG A 214 10.42 -6.31 -14.40
CA ARG A 214 11.25 -7.52 -14.21
C ARG A 214 12.57 -7.13 -13.57
N THR A 215 12.93 -7.81 -12.49
CA THR A 215 14.19 -7.59 -11.80
C THR A 215 15.19 -8.67 -12.17
N LYS A 216 16.46 -8.27 -12.38
CA LYS A 216 17.62 -9.16 -12.50
C LYS A 216 18.69 -8.72 -11.51
N GLY A 217 19.15 -9.65 -10.68
CA GLY A 217 20.11 -9.37 -9.60
C GLY A 217 19.42 -9.04 -8.28
N ASP A 218 20.20 -8.55 -7.32
CA ASP A 218 19.74 -8.14 -5.98
C ASP A 218 19.72 -6.63 -5.87
N CYS A 219 18.54 -6.05 -5.61
CA CYS A 219 18.35 -4.62 -5.47
C CYS A 219 18.45 -4.14 -4.00
N GLY A 220 18.66 -5.04 -3.05
CA GLY A 220 18.74 -4.68 -1.63
C GLY A 220 17.43 -4.15 -1.04
N PHE A 221 16.31 -4.45 -1.67
CA PHE A 221 15.00 -4.12 -1.11
C PHE A 221 14.75 -4.90 0.19
N GLY A 222 13.81 -4.43 1.00
CA GLY A 222 13.40 -5.13 2.21
C GLY A 222 13.00 -6.59 1.94
N PHE A 223 13.00 -7.41 2.99
CA PHE A 223 12.74 -8.86 2.88
C PHE A 223 11.46 -9.17 2.09
N ASN A 224 11.56 -10.00 1.06
CA ASN A 224 10.50 -10.38 0.12
C ASN A 224 9.92 -9.23 -0.74
N VAL A 225 10.46 -8.03 -0.69
CA VAL A 225 10.04 -6.94 -1.60
C VAL A 225 10.66 -7.15 -2.97
N GLN A 226 9.84 -7.08 -4.02
CA GLN A 226 10.28 -7.33 -5.39
C GLN A 226 9.68 -6.31 -6.36
N ALA A 227 10.54 -5.65 -7.15
CA ALA A 227 10.12 -4.77 -8.23
C ALA A 227 9.83 -5.60 -9.50
N GLN A 228 8.81 -6.46 -9.44
CA GLN A 228 8.44 -7.34 -10.56
C GLN A 228 6.94 -7.58 -10.64
N GLY A 229 6.48 -7.91 -11.86
CA GLY A 229 5.07 -8.17 -12.16
C GLY A 229 4.40 -7.00 -12.85
N THR A 230 3.08 -7.05 -12.98
CA THR A 230 2.28 -6.05 -13.66
C THR A 230 1.71 -5.06 -12.66
N PHE A 231 1.95 -3.79 -12.89
CA PHE A 231 1.36 -2.66 -12.16
C PHE A 231 0.31 -2.02 -13.07
N VAL A 232 -0.95 -2.02 -12.65
CA VAL A 232 -2.05 -1.45 -13.45
C VAL A 232 -2.13 0.06 -13.25
N ARG A 233 -2.39 0.82 -14.31
CA ARG A 233 -2.57 2.27 -14.24
C ARG A 233 -3.79 2.63 -13.40
N VAL A 234 -3.60 3.58 -12.46
CA VAL A 234 -4.66 4.10 -11.58
C VAL A 234 -4.85 5.62 -11.67
N GLU A 235 -3.90 6.31 -12.34
CA GLU A 235 -3.98 7.74 -12.70
C GLU A 235 -3.33 8.02 -14.05
#